data_1afb15a20ee73dcba639818b31b683bf
#
_entry.id   1afb15a20ee73dcba639818b31b683bf
#
_cell.length_a   1.000
_cell.length_b   1.000
_cell.length_c   1.000
_cell.angle_alpha   90.00
_cell.angle_beta   90.00
_cell.angle_gamma   90.00
#
_symmetry.space_group_name_H-M   'P 1'
#
loop_
_entity.id
_entity.type
_entity.pdbx_description
1 polymer ?
#
loop_
_entity_poly.entity_id
_entity_poly.type
_entity_poly.pdbx_seq_one_letter_code
_entity_poly.pdbx_strand_id
1 'polypeptide(L)'
;MSAPPRISCVILCHNYGQYLDQAITSCLKQEPGNFVLQEIIVIDDGSSDETKEVCRRHEGNIKVIRRSQQGFGQTLTDAFLLSTGDWVAPLDADDWFHPSKLRTCAEAMRGETLFIEHWENVVDSHGNPMLREPHPGGNTSTLLVHRDAALSLLPVNNEIFFHALREAGRGIALRDPLTFYRVHPRSMTDRSTPGVSQDYRADVCIALSDRLRAMHENPPSWATTRRLTRISWHFRTLAFGHRVESAMQRKERLSAMRLIPGMLIGTLRARAPITPWLRSLSSTIAGRPLVRLTTKPGQQAHS
;
A
#
# COMPACT_ATOMS: atom_id res chain seq x y z
N MET A 1 2.00 0.66 -32.61
CA MET A 1 2.20 1.14 -31.22
C MET A 1 0.88 0.92 -30.49
N SER A 2 0.89 0.36 -29.29
CA SER A 2 -0.33 0.25 -28.45
C SER A 2 -0.81 1.64 -28.06
N ALA A 3 -2.13 1.79 -27.86
CA ALA A 3 -2.69 3.03 -27.36
C ALA A 3 -2.04 3.41 -25.99
N PRO A 4 -1.89 4.71 -25.70
CA PRO A 4 -1.35 5.14 -24.43
C PRO A 4 -2.26 4.68 -23.27
N PRO A 5 -1.70 4.25 -22.11
CA PRO A 5 -2.49 3.81 -20.97
C PRO A 5 -3.34 4.97 -20.42
N ARG A 6 -4.61 4.69 -20.11
CA ARG A 6 -5.51 5.64 -19.46
C ARG A 6 -5.40 5.44 -17.96
N ILE A 7 -5.06 6.48 -17.22
CA ILE A 7 -4.79 6.43 -15.79
C ILE A 7 -5.84 7.24 -15.03
N SER A 8 -6.54 6.62 -14.08
CA SER A 8 -7.39 7.29 -13.09
C SER A 8 -6.59 7.56 -11.82
N CYS A 9 -6.48 8.81 -11.38
CA CYS A 9 -5.99 9.15 -10.05
C CYS A 9 -7.16 9.12 -9.07
N VAL A 10 -7.05 8.38 -7.96
CA VAL A 10 -8.12 8.28 -6.97
C VAL A 10 -7.62 8.64 -5.58
N ILE A 11 -8.14 9.73 -5.04
CA ILE A 11 -7.76 10.26 -3.74
C ILE A 11 -8.72 9.73 -2.68
N LEU A 12 -8.17 9.05 -1.65
CA LEU A 12 -8.92 8.48 -0.53
C LEU A 12 -8.89 9.48 0.62
N CYS A 13 -10.05 10.02 1.00
CA CYS A 13 -10.14 11.10 1.98
C CYS A 13 -11.12 10.78 3.11
N HIS A 14 -10.66 10.99 4.37
CA HIS A 14 -11.49 11.06 5.56
C HIS A 14 -10.89 12.03 6.56
N ASN A 15 -11.47 13.23 6.70
CA ASN A 15 -11.00 14.29 7.61
C ASN A 15 -9.55 14.75 7.37
N TYR A 16 -9.16 14.87 6.10
CA TYR A 16 -7.86 15.40 5.65
C TYR A 16 -8.00 16.64 4.75
N GLY A 17 -9.07 17.43 4.94
CA GLY A 17 -9.33 18.65 4.15
C GLY A 17 -8.14 19.59 4.10
N GLN A 18 -7.39 19.74 5.21
CA GLN A 18 -6.17 20.56 5.28
C GLN A 18 -5.05 20.17 4.30
N TYR A 19 -5.01 18.92 3.84
CA TYR A 19 -3.99 18.40 2.92
C TYR A 19 -4.53 18.16 1.51
N LEU A 20 -5.85 17.98 1.39
CA LEU A 20 -6.52 17.54 0.18
C LEU A 20 -6.26 18.46 -1.04
N ASP A 21 -6.14 19.77 -0.84
CA ASP A 21 -5.83 20.72 -1.91
C ASP A 21 -4.49 20.40 -2.60
N GLN A 22 -3.48 20.06 -1.81
CA GLN A 22 -2.16 19.66 -2.30
C GLN A 22 -2.23 18.32 -3.05
N ALA A 23 -2.97 17.34 -2.51
CA ALA A 23 -3.17 16.04 -3.15
C ALA A 23 -3.83 16.20 -4.54
N ILE A 24 -4.94 16.95 -4.64
CA ILE A 24 -5.64 17.21 -5.90
C ILE A 24 -4.72 17.95 -6.88
N THR A 25 -4.07 19.02 -6.42
CA THR A 25 -3.17 19.83 -7.26
C THR A 25 -2.02 18.97 -7.82
N SER A 26 -1.50 18.03 -7.04
CA SER A 26 -0.42 17.14 -7.49
C SER A 26 -0.86 16.21 -8.63
N CYS A 27 -2.12 15.75 -8.61
CA CYS A 27 -2.69 14.95 -9.69
C CYS A 27 -2.93 15.80 -10.95
N LEU A 28 -3.39 17.06 -10.80
CA LEU A 28 -3.62 17.98 -11.91
C LEU A 28 -2.34 18.44 -12.60
N LYS A 29 -1.24 18.56 -11.86
CA LYS A 29 0.06 19.08 -12.33
C LYS A 29 1.05 17.99 -12.74
N GLN A 30 0.57 16.84 -13.19
CA GLN A 30 1.46 15.82 -13.73
C GLN A 30 2.09 16.26 -15.05
N GLU A 31 3.39 15.98 -15.19
CA GLU A 31 4.13 16.23 -16.42
C GLU A 31 3.57 15.43 -17.59
N PRO A 32 3.53 15.99 -18.79
CA PRO A 32 3.06 15.27 -19.98
C PRO A 32 3.96 14.04 -20.27
N GLY A 33 3.37 12.99 -20.80
CA GLY A 33 4.02 11.74 -21.15
C GLY A 33 3.16 10.87 -22.05
N ASN A 34 3.62 9.66 -22.32
CA ASN A 34 2.87 8.71 -23.13
C ASN A 34 1.76 8.02 -22.29
N PHE A 35 0.84 8.79 -21.76
CA PHE A 35 -0.37 8.34 -21.05
C PHE A 35 -1.50 9.34 -21.21
N VAL A 36 -2.72 8.94 -20.86
CA VAL A 36 -3.88 9.82 -20.75
C VAL A 36 -4.30 9.87 -19.30
N LEU A 37 -4.32 11.07 -18.68
CA LEU A 37 -4.97 11.27 -17.39
C LEU A 37 -6.49 11.21 -17.63
N GLN A 38 -7.08 10.06 -17.31
CA GLN A 38 -8.49 9.77 -17.62
C GLN A 38 -9.44 10.58 -16.75
N GLU A 39 -9.14 10.64 -15.44
CA GLU A 39 -9.96 11.34 -14.44
C GLU A 39 -9.19 11.48 -13.12
N ILE A 40 -9.65 12.41 -12.29
CA ILE A 40 -9.26 12.51 -10.88
C ILE A 40 -10.54 12.34 -10.06
N ILE A 41 -10.56 11.33 -9.20
CA ILE A 41 -11.70 11.02 -8.31
C ILE A 41 -11.27 11.30 -6.87
N VAL A 42 -12.09 12.03 -6.12
CA VAL A 42 -11.97 12.14 -4.66
C VAL A 42 -13.09 11.31 -4.04
N ILE A 43 -12.75 10.32 -3.24
CA ILE A 43 -13.70 9.54 -2.45
C ILE A 43 -13.67 10.08 -1.03
N ASP A 44 -14.70 10.86 -0.65
CA ASP A 44 -14.89 11.42 0.68
C ASP A 44 -15.68 10.42 1.53
N ASP A 45 -14.98 9.71 2.41
CA ASP A 45 -15.54 8.67 3.29
C ASP A 45 -16.16 9.28 4.57
N GLY A 46 -17.07 10.24 4.40
CA GLY A 46 -17.85 10.83 5.48
C GLY A 46 -17.08 11.87 6.31
N SER A 47 -16.28 12.71 5.67
CA SER A 47 -15.58 13.79 6.36
C SER A 47 -16.54 14.84 6.94
N SER A 48 -16.15 15.38 8.09
CA SER A 48 -16.86 16.43 8.82
C SER A 48 -16.07 17.76 8.90
N ASP A 49 -14.85 17.78 8.38
CA ASP A 49 -13.97 18.94 8.30
C ASP A 49 -14.19 19.74 6.98
N GLU A 50 -13.22 20.59 6.61
CA GLU A 50 -13.24 21.42 5.41
C GLU A 50 -13.13 20.67 4.07
N THR A 51 -13.07 19.32 4.07
CA THR A 51 -12.95 18.47 2.87
C THR A 51 -13.94 18.86 1.77
N LYS A 52 -15.21 19.09 2.14
CA LYS A 52 -16.27 19.50 1.20
C LYS A 52 -15.95 20.82 0.51
N GLU A 53 -15.47 21.80 1.26
CA GLU A 53 -15.13 23.12 0.72
C GLU A 53 -13.91 23.05 -0.20
N VAL A 54 -12.91 22.23 0.15
CA VAL A 54 -11.76 22.00 -0.72
C VAL A 54 -12.20 21.37 -2.04
N CYS A 55 -13.03 20.32 -2.02
CA CYS A 55 -13.55 19.69 -3.24
C CYS A 55 -14.28 20.70 -4.13
N ARG A 56 -15.09 21.60 -3.53
CA ARG A 56 -15.83 22.62 -4.27
C ARG A 56 -14.92 23.60 -5.02
N ARG A 57 -13.74 23.93 -4.48
CA ARG A 57 -12.76 24.79 -5.17
C ARG A 57 -12.17 24.16 -6.43
N HIS A 58 -12.21 22.84 -6.53
CA HIS A 58 -11.74 22.08 -7.70
C HIS A 58 -12.87 21.57 -8.59
N GLU A 59 -14.11 22.08 -8.42
CA GLU A 59 -15.26 21.71 -9.25
C GLU A 59 -14.93 21.88 -10.75
N GLY A 60 -15.34 20.89 -11.55
CA GLY A 60 -15.01 20.84 -12.99
C GLY A 60 -13.68 20.14 -13.32
N ASN A 61 -12.75 19.99 -12.37
CA ASN A 61 -11.49 19.30 -12.58
C ASN A 61 -11.44 17.90 -11.95
N ILE A 62 -12.34 17.62 -11.01
CA ILE A 62 -12.40 16.36 -10.26
C ILE A 62 -13.82 15.81 -10.21
N LYS A 63 -13.93 14.50 -10.05
CA LYS A 63 -15.18 13.82 -9.69
C LYS A 63 -15.17 13.57 -8.19
N VAL A 64 -16.20 14.01 -7.47
CA VAL A 64 -16.33 13.80 -6.02
C VAL A 64 -17.39 12.75 -5.75
N ILE A 65 -17.03 11.75 -4.95
CA ILE A 65 -17.95 10.72 -4.43
C ILE A 65 -17.97 10.85 -2.93
N ARG A 66 -19.10 11.34 -2.40
CA ARG A 66 -19.29 11.51 -0.96
C ARG A 66 -20.29 10.50 -0.43
N ARG A 67 -19.97 9.90 0.71
CA ARG A 67 -20.82 8.90 1.37
C ARG A 67 -20.67 8.94 2.90
N SER A 68 -21.44 8.12 3.61
CA SER A 68 -21.21 7.82 5.02
C SER A 68 -19.94 7.00 5.17
N GLN A 69 -19.24 7.17 6.30
CA GLN A 69 -17.99 6.47 6.59
C GLN A 69 -18.14 4.95 6.52
N GLN A 70 -17.31 4.31 5.72
CA GLN A 70 -17.23 2.85 5.53
C GLN A 70 -15.84 2.28 5.82
N GLY A 71 -14.86 3.15 5.97
CA GLY A 71 -13.48 2.82 6.30
C GLY A 71 -12.58 2.59 5.07
N PHE A 72 -11.29 2.57 5.35
CA PHE A 72 -10.22 2.56 4.36
C PHE A 72 -10.34 1.41 3.34
N GLY A 73 -10.57 0.17 3.79
CA GLY A 73 -10.66 -0.99 2.89
C GLY A 73 -11.79 -0.87 1.86
N GLN A 74 -12.97 -0.37 2.27
CA GLN A 74 -14.07 -0.13 1.34
C GLN A 74 -13.75 1.04 0.40
N THR A 75 -13.13 2.10 0.91
CA THR A 75 -12.72 3.26 0.09
C THR A 75 -11.69 2.85 -0.96
N LEU A 76 -10.72 2.02 -0.60
CA LEU A 76 -9.73 1.48 -1.53
C LEU A 76 -10.38 0.52 -2.56
N THR A 77 -11.34 -0.32 -2.15
CA THR A 77 -12.12 -1.18 -3.05
C THR A 77 -12.86 -0.33 -4.10
N ASP A 78 -13.54 0.73 -3.64
CA ASP A 78 -14.30 1.61 -4.52
C ASP A 78 -13.41 2.43 -5.47
N ALA A 79 -12.17 2.72 -5.08
CA ALA A 79 -11.22 3.37 -5.98
C ALA A 79 -11.06 2.62 -7.30
N PHE A 80 -11.07 1.29 -7.25
CA PHE A 80 -10.97 0.45 -8.45
C PHE A 80 -12.33 0.21 -9.14
N LEU A 81 -13.40 0.07 -8.37
CA LEU A 81 -14.75 -0.14 -8.94
C LEU A 81 -15.22 1.09 -9.71
N LEU A 82 -14.97 2.29 -9.20
CA LEU A 82 -15.50 3.54 -9.72
C LEU A 82 -14.61 4.22 -10.79
N SER A 83 -13.37 3.74 -10.93
CA SER A 83 -12.44 4.20 -11.96
C SER A 83 -12.84 3.70 -13.35
N THR A 84 -12.51 4.47 -14.38
CA THR A 84 -12.76 4.15 -15.80
C THR A 84 -11.48 4.02 -16.62
N GLY A 85 -10.33 4.40 -16.06
CA GLY A 85 -9.01 4.19 -16.66
C GLY A 85 -8.58 2.73 -16.66
N ASP A 86 -7.63 2.38 -17.51
CA ASP A 86 -7.03 1.05 -17.57
C ASP A 86 -6.13 0.78 -16.34
N TRP A 87 -5.61 1.87 -15.76
CA TRP A 87 -4.76 1.88 -14.59
C TRP A 87 -5.32 2.81 -13.51
N VAL A 88 -5.11 2.45 -12.26
CA VAL A 88 -5.49 3.25 -11.11
C VAL A 88 -4.25 3.62 -10.30
N ALA A 89 -4.09 4.91 -10.04
CA ALA A 89 -3.10 5.49 -9.14
C ALA A 89 -3.82 5.97 -7.86
N PRO A 90 -3.94 5.13 -6.83
CA PRO A 90 -4.53 5.56 -5.57
C PRO A 90 -3.58 6.51 -4.83
N LEU A 91 -4.17 7.44 -4.06
CA LEU A 91 -3.44 8.45 -3.28
C LEU A 91 -4.18 8.70 -1.97
N ASP A 92 -3.48 8.59 -0.85
CA ASP A 92 -4.01 9.02 0.44
C ASP A 92 -4.05 10.56 0.48
N ALA A 93 -5.11 11.14 1.01
CA ALA A 93 -5.36 12.59 0.91
C ALA A 93 -4.35 13.46 1.68
N ASP A 94 -3.54 12.87 2.55
CA ASP A 94 -2.46 13.53 3.29
C ASP A 94 -1.11 13.49 2.55
N ASP A 95 -1.01 12.74 1.44
CA ASP A 95 0.17 12.62 0.58
C ASP A 95 0.03 13.46 -0.71
N TRP A 96 1.10 13.51 -1.51
CA TRP A 96 1.03 14.10 -2.86
C TRP A 96 2.03 13.46 -3.81
N PHE A 97 1.70 13.47 -5.10
CA PHE A 97 2.52 12.91 -6.16
C PHE A 97 3.66 13.86 -6.56
N HIS A 98 4.81 13.30 -6.91
CA HIS A 98 5.85 14.01 -7.65
C HIS A 98 5.33 14.31 -9.08
N PRO A 99 5.66 15.47 -9.67
CA PRO A 99 5.16 15.85 -10.99
C PRO A 99 5.43 14.82 -12.10
N SER A 100 6.53 14.09 -12.03
CA SER A 100 6.90 13.08 -13.03
C SER A 100 6.29 11.70 -12.79
N LYS A 101 5.47 11.48 -11.75
CA LYS A 101 5.02 10.13 -11.36
C LYS A 101 4.36 9.39 -12.49
N LEU A 102 3.31 9.95 -13.07
CA LEU A 102 2.53 9.23 -14.09
C LEU A 102 3.36 8.98 -15.36
N ARG A 103 4.18 9.95 -15.76
CA ARG A 103 5.10 9.80 -16.90
C ARG A 103 6.10 8.66 -16.66
N THR A 104 6.82 8.70 -15.54
CA THR A 104 7.84 7.69 -15.21
C THR A 104 7.24 6.29 -15.09
N CYS A 105 6.06 6.17 -14.45
CA CYS A 105 5.36 4.89 -14.38
C CYS A 105 4.91 4.39 -15.76
N ALA A 106 4.35 5.25 -16.61
CA ALA A 106 3.93 4.87 -17.96
C ALA A 106 5.12 4.43 -18.83
N GLU A 107 6.26 5.13 -18.75
CA GLU A 107 7.49 4.76 -19.44
C GLU A 107 8.09 3.43 -18.96
N ALA A 108 7.83 3.03 -17.72
CA ALA A 108 8.29 1.78 -17.13
C ALA A 108 7.44 0.56 -17.55
N MET A 109 6.21 0.76 -18.00
CA MET A 109 5.32 -0.34 -18.41
C MET A 109 5.94 -1.19 -19.51
N ARG A 110 5.94 -2.51 -19.34
CA ARG A 110 6.48 -3.50 -20.30
C ARG A 110 5.53 -4.69 -20.39
N GLY A 111 5.18 -5.09 -21.61
CA GLY A 111 4.48 -6.34 -21.88
C GLY A 111 3.30 -6.60 -20.92
N GLU A 112 3.48 -7.58 -20.07
CA GLU A 112 2.45 -8.05 -19.14
C GLU A 112 2.51 -7.38 -17.75
N THR A 113 3.04 -6.16 -17.64
CA THR A 113 3.03 -5.39 -16.38
C THR A 113 1.59 -5.13 -15.93
N LEU A 114 1.30 -5.39 -14.66
CA LEU A 114 -0.01 -5.16 -14.03
C LEU A 114 0.08 -4.37 -12.73
N PHE A 115 1.30 -4.16 -12.23
CA PHE A 115 1.55 -3.50 -10.95
C PHE A 115 2.88 -2.75 -11.03
N ILE A 116 2.89 -1.51 -10.56
CA ILE A 116 4.10 -0.71 -10.39
C ILE A 116 4.08 -0.16 -8.97
N GLU A 117 5.19 -0.33 -8.27
CA GLU A 117 5.48 0.36 -7.03
C GLU A 117 6.73 1.20 -7.18
N HIS A 118 6.84 2.26 -6.41
CA HIS A 118 8.00 3.13 -6.47
C HIS A 118 8.40 3.63 -5.07
N TRP A 119 9.57 4.23 -4.96
CA TRP A 119 10.06 4.81 -3.73
C TRP A 119 9.32 6.12 -3.40
N GLU A 120 9.52 6.60 -2.18
CA GLU A 120 8.87 7.78 -1.62
C GLU A 120 9.86 8.69 -0.89
N ASN A 121 9.53 9.97 -0.83
CA ASN A 121 10.15 10.93 0.08
C ASN A 121 9.29 11.02 1.34
N VAL A 122 9.85 10.66 2.50
CA VAL A 122 9.14 10.77 3.78
C VAL A 122 9.28 12.18 4.31
N VAL A 123 8.16 12.84 4.61
CA VAL A 123 8.09 14.23 5.04
C VAL A 123 7.25 14.40 6.32
N ASP A 124 7.48 15.48 7.05
CA ASP A 124 6.69 15.87 8.21
C ASP A 124 5.33 16.50 7.82
N SER A 125 4.55 16.94 8.82
CA SER A 125 3.26 17.61 8.62
C SER A 125 3.34 18.90 7.78
N HIS A 126 4.51 19.53 7.70
CA HIS A 126 4.78 20.76 6.95
C HIS A 126 5.40 20.50 5.56
N GLY A 127 5.71 19.23 5.24
CA GLY A 127 6.36 18.86 3.98
C GLY A 127 7.89 18.89 4.01
N ASN A 128 8.52 19.05 5.18
CA ASN A 128 9.96 19.01 5.31
C ASN A 128 10.47 17.56 5.30
N PRO A 129 11.61 17.27 4.63
CA PRO A 129 12.16 15.92 4.60
C PRO A 129 12.49 15.39 6.01
N MET A 130 12.04 14.19 6.33
CA MET A 130 12.35 13.47 7.57
C MET A 130 13.51 12.50 7.41
N LEU A 131 13.78 12.05 6.20
CA LEU A 131 14.87 11.14 5.86
C LEU A 131 15.83 11.82 4.86
N ARG A 132 17.13 11.49 4.95
CA ARG A 132 18.14 11.98 3.99
C ARG A 132 18.02 11.33 2.62
N GLU A 133 17.64 10.04 2.60
CA GLU A 133 17.51 9.23 1.40
C GLU A 133 16.04 8.83 1.22
N PRO A 134 15.57 8.69 -0.02
CA PRO A 134 14.26 8.13 -0.30
C PRO A 134 14.08 6.74 0.30
N HIS A 135 12.85 6.42 0.67
CA HIS A 135 12.48 5.16 1.28
C HIS A 135 11.76 4.25 0.27
N PRO A 136 11.99 2.92 0.27
CA PRO A 136 11.16 2.00 -0.48
C PRO A 136 9.68 2.18 -0.11
N GLY A 137 8.84 2.39 -1.12
CA GLY A 137 7.40 2.52 -0.94
C GLY A 137 6.71 1.19 -0.59
N GLY A 138 5.49 1.04 -1.03
CA GLY A 138 4.66 -0.15 -0.83
C GLY A 138 3.36 0.17 -0.09
N ASN A 139 3.11 1.45 0.20
CA ASN A 139 1.84 1.98 0.67
C ASN A 139 0.94 2.40 -0.50
N THR A 140 -0.29 2.74 -0.23
CA THR A 140 -1.32 3.15 -1.19
C THR A 140 -0.81 4.17 -2.20
N SER A 141 -0.20 5.25 -1.71
CA SER A 141 0.24 6.40 -2.53
C SER A 141 1.42 6.10 -3.46
N THR A 142 2.08 4.95 -3.30
CA THR A 142 3.24 4.55 -4.11
C THR A 142 2.91 3.54 -5.21
N LEU A 143 1.63 3.24 -5.41
CA LEU A 143 1.19 2.22 -6.36
C LEU A 143 0.63 2.82 -7.65
N LEU A 144 0.74 2.02 -8.72
CA LEU A 144 -0.04 2.12 -9.94
C LEU A 144 -0.44 0.69 -10.34
N VAL A 145 -1.74 0.40 -10.40
CA VAL A 145 -2.26 -0.96 -10.55
C VAL A 145 -3.20 -1.04 -11.74
N HIS A 146 -3.02 -2.07 -12.58
CA HIS A 146 -3.92 -2.35 -13.70
C HIS A 146 -5.31 -2.69 -13.15
N ARG A 147 -6.33 -1.96 -13.60
CA ARG A 147 -7.68 -2.01 -13.04
C ARG A 147 -8.29 -3.42 -13.09
N ASP A 148 -8.28 -4.07 -14.24
CA ASP A 148 -8.92 -5.39 -14.40
C ASP A 148 -8.22 -6.48 -13.55
N ALA A 149 -6.90 -6.36 -13.37
CA ALA A 149 -6.17 -7.27 -12.48
C ALA A 149 -6.57 -7.03 -11.01
N ALA A 150 -6.70 -5.75 -10.62
CA ALA A 150 -7.15 -5.37 -9.28
C ALA A 150 -8.57 -5.85 -8.99
N LEU A 151 -9.51 -5.73 -9.95
CA LEU A 151 -10.91 -6.18 -9.80
C LEU A 151 -11.00 -7.65 -9.39
N SER A 152 -10.09 -8.50 -9.87
CA SER A 152 -10.06 -9.91 -9.49
C SER A 152 -9.72 -10.15 -8.01
N LEU A 153 -9.04 -9.20 -7.37
CA LEU A 153 -8.63 -9.27 -5.96
C LEU A 153 -9.67 -8.67 -4.99
N LEU A 154 -10.64 -7.91 -5.50
CA LEU A 154 -11.64 -7.22 -4.68
C LEU A 154 -12.61 -8.20 -3.98
N PRO A 155 -13.20 -7.81 -2.83
CA PRO A 155 -12.86 -6.61 -2.06
C PRO A 155 -11.50 -6.73 -1.37
N VAL A 156 -10.86 -5.59 -1.13
CA VAL A 156 -9.59 -5.51 -0.41
C VAL A 156 -9.76 -4.73 0.90
N ASN A 157 -8.98 -5.07 1.91
CA ASN A 157 -8.95 -4.34 3.17
C ASN A 157 -7.68 -3.48 3.33
N ASN A 158 -6.71 -3.70 2.44
CA ASN A 158 -5.43 -2.99 2.43
C ASN A 158 -4.75 -3.13 1.06
N GLU A 159 -3.85 -2.20 0.72
CA GLU A 159 -3.06 -2.16 -0.53
C GLU A 159 -2.15 -3.38 -0.72
N ILE A 160 -1.78 -4.08 0.36
CA ILE A 160 -0.96 -5.31 0.32
C ILE A 160 -1.59 -6.38 -0.59
N PHE A 161 -2.91 -6.36 -0.79
CA PHE A 161 -3.58 -7.29 -1.71
C PHE A 161 -3.02 -7.19 -3.13
N PHE A 162 -2.69 -5.99 -3.60
CA PHE A 162 -2.17 -5.79 -4.95
C PHE A 162 -0.72 -6.27 -5.12
N HIS A 163 0.04 -6.42 -4.03
CA HIS A 163 1.37 -7.02 -4.09
C HIS A 163 1.35 -8.49 -4.57
N ALA A 164 0.20 -9.15 -4.56
CA ALA A 164 0.04 -10.47 -5.20
C ALA A 164 0.40 -10.44 -6.68
N LEU A 165 0.15 -9.33 -7.39
CA LEU A 165 0.52 -9.14 -8.80
C LEU A 165 2.05 -9.08 -8.97
N ARG A 166 2.76 -8.41 -8.05
CA ARG A 166 4.23 -8.41 -8.03
C ARG A 166 4.77 -9.82 -7.82
N GLU A 167 4.27 -10.53 -6.82
CA GLU A 167 4.67 -11.91 -6.52
C GLU A 167 4.30 -12.90 -7.64
N ALA A 168 3.31 -12.54 -8.47
CA ALA A 168 2.99 -13.26 -9.71
C ALA A 168 3.98 -12.97 -10.85
N GLY A 169 4.98 -12.11 -10.65
CA GLY A 169 5.93 -11.72 -11.70
C GLY A 169 5.34 -10.74 -12.71
N ARG A 170 4.29 -10.00 -12.31
CA ARG A 170 3.61 -8.97 -13.12
C ARG A 170 3.89 -7.56 -12.60
N GLY A 171 4.86 -7.40 -11.70
CA GLY A 171 5.17 -6.13 -11.05
C GLY A 171 6.54 -5.57 -11.43
N ILE A 172 6.65 -4.25 -11.36
CA ILE A 172 7.88 -3.47 -11.49
C ILE A 172 8.05 -2.65 -10.22
N ALA A 173 9.27 -2.63 -9.66
CA ALA A 173 9.65 -1.75 -8.57
C ALA A 173 10.63 -0.69 -9.09
N LEU A 174 10.25 0.57 -9.01
CA LEU A 174 11.07 1.73 -9.38
C LEU A 174 11.76 2.29 -8.13
N ARG A 175 13.00 2.74 -8.29
CA ARG A 175 13.74 3.41 -7.21
C ARG A 175 13.55 4.93 -7.21
N ASP A 176 12.76 5.43 -8.14
CA ASP A 176 12.41 6.84 -8.25
C ASP A 176 11.43 7.21 -7.13
N PRO A 177 11.71 8.27 -6.34
CA PRO A 177 10.82 8.72 -5.27
C PRO A 177 9.68 9.57 -5.84
N LEU A 178 8.61 8.92 -6.29
CA LEU A 178 7.53 9.54 -7.06
C LEU A 178 6.32 9.95 -6.21
N THR A 179 6.43 9.83 -4.88
CA THR A 179 5.42 10.30 -3.91
C THR A 179 6.12 10.94 -2.71
N PHE A 180 5.48 11.93 -2.15
CA PHE A 180 5.81 12.49 -0.85
C PHE A 180 4.84 11.92 0.18
N TYR A 181 5.34 11.05 1.04
CA TYR A 181 4.60 10.39 2.10
C TYR A 181 4.65 11.22 3.39
N ARG A 182 3.51 11.68 3.86
CA ARG A 182 3.41 12.56 5.03
C ARG A 182 3.24 11.79 6.32
N VAL A 183 4.04 12.13 7.32
CA VAL A 183 3.94 11.59 8.68
C VAL A 183 3.48 12.69 9.62
N HIS A 184 2.35 12.46 10.29
CA HIS A 184 1.76 13.41 11.24
C HIS A 184 1.01 12.67 12.37
N PRO A 185 0.67 13.36 13.49
CA PRO A 185 0.06 12.70 14.66
C PRO A 185 -1.27 11.97 14.39
N ARG A 186 -1.99 12.34 13.34
CA ARG A 186 -3.27 11.72 12.94
C ARG A 186 -3.11 10.65 11.85
N SER A 187 -1.88 10.32 11.44
CA SER A 187 -1.63 9.23 10.48
C SER A 187 -2.22 7.93 11.01
N MET A 188 -2.88 7.18 10.13
CA MET A 188 -3.64 5.97 10.48
C MET A 188 -2.76 4.85 11.04
N THR A 189 -1.49 4.78 10.65
CA THR A 189 -0.57 3.74 11.09
C THR A 189 -0.01 4.06 12.49
N ASP A 190 -0.55 3.39 13.52
CA ASP A 190 0.06 3.43 14.86
C ASP A 190 1.32 2.56 14.91
N ARG A 191 2.48 3.21 15.02
CA ARG A 191 3.79 2.56 15.16
C ARG A 191 4.33 2.65 16.59
N SER A 192 3.61 3.27 17.51
CA SER A 192 4.03 3.48 18.91
C SER A 192 3.58 2.37 19.84
N THR A 193 2.45 1.72 19.56
CA THR A 193 1.90 0.64 20.39
C THR A 193 2.54 -0.70 20.02
N PRO A 194 3.18 -1.42 20.99
CA PRO A 194 3.85 -2.68 20.73
C PRO A 194 2.95 -3.72 20.04
N GLY A 195 3.38 -4.20 18.89
CA GLY A 195 2.75 -5.30 18.17
C GLY A 195 1.52 -4.93 17.33
N VAL A 196 0.85 -3.80 17.57
CA VAL A 196 -0.43 -3.47 16.90
C VAL A 196 -0.30 -3.40 15.38
N SER A 197 0.68 -2.65 14.88
CA SER A 197 0.93 -2.54 13.43
C SER A 197 1.32 -3.89 12.81
N GLN A 198 2.08 -4.73 13.55
CA GLN A 198 2.51 -6.04 13.07
C GLN A 198 1.35 -7.04 13.05
N ASP A 199 0.48 -7.02 14.06
CA ASP A 199 -0.72 -7.86 14.09
C ASP A 199 -1.66 -7.51 12.95
N TYR A 200 -1.91 -6.22 12.71
CA TYR A 200 -2.72 -5.78 11.57
C TYR A 200 -2.15 -6.30 10.24
N ARG A 201 -0.84 -6.15 10.00
CA ARG A 201 -0.19 -6.67 8.78
C ARG A 201 -0.29 -8.18 8.66
N ALA A 202 -0.17 -8.91 9.78
CA ALA A 202 -0.36 -10.36 9.79
C ALA A 202 -1.77 -10.75 9.35
N ASP A 203 -2.80 -10.08 9.86
CA ASP A 203 -4.19 -10.33 9.51
C ASP A 203 -4.48 -10.04 8.03
N VAL A 204 -3.95 -8.94 7.50
CA VAL A 204 -4.04 -8.61 6.07
C VAL A 204 -3.38 -9.71 5.22
N CYS A 205 -2.18 -10.16 5.58
CA CYS A 205 -1.49 -11.23 4.86
C CYS A 205 -2.24 -12.57 4.92
N ILE A 206 -2.91 -12.89 6.04
CA ILE A 206 -3.76 -14.07 6.17
C ILE A 206 -4.96 -13.95 5.23
N ALA A 207 -5.68 -12.83 5.28
CA ALA A 207 -6.84 -12.58 4.42
C ALA A 207 -6.49 -12.69 2.94
N LEU A 208 -5.35 -12.11 2.51
CA LEU A 208 -4.87 -12.24 1.14
C LEU A 208 -4.51 -13.69 0.79
N SER A 209 -3.81 -14.41 1.68
CA SER A 209 -3.51 -15.83 1.48
C SER A 209 -4.78 -16.66 1.24
N ASP A 210 -5.81 -16.43 2.04
CA ASP A 210 -7.08 -17.15 1.94
C ASP A 210 -7.84 -16.75 0.66
N ARG A 211 -7.82 -15.46 0.28
CA ARG A 211 -8.37 -14.96 -0.99
C ARG A 211 -7.71 -15.65 -2.20
N LEU A 212 -6.39 -15.73 -2.22
CA LEU A 212 -5.65 -16.40 -3.31
C LEU A 212 -5.97 -17.89 -3.42
N ARG A 213 -6.27 -18.57 -2.31
CA ARG A 213 -6.72 -19.96 -2.33
C ARG A 213 -8.14 -20.10 -2.88
N ALA A 214 -9.04 -19.20 -2.54
CA ALA A 214 -10.40 -19.20 -3.09
C ALA A 214 -10.41 -19.03 -4.63
N MET A 215 -9.39 -18.40 -5.20
CA MET A 215 -9.24 -18.25 -6.66
C MET A 215 -8.78 -19.52 -7.38
N HIS A 216 -8.49 -20.63 -6.68
CA HIS A 216 -7.98 -21.84 -7.32
C HIS A 216 -8.97 -22.49 -8.29
N GLU A 217 -10.27 -22.38 -8.04
CA GLU A 217 -11.32 -22.91 -8.89
C GLU A 217 -11.48 -22.13 -10.20
N ASN A 218 -11.31 -20.81 -10.10
CA ASN A 218 -11.37 -19.89 -11.25
C ASN A 218 -10.17 -18.94 -11.22
N PRO A 219 -8.99 -19.40 -11.66
CA PRO A 219 -7.79 -18.58 -11.60
C PRO A 219 -7.87 -17.39 -12.55
N PRO A 220 -7.46 -16.19 -12.11
CA PRO A 220 -7.43 -15.01 -12.95
C PRO A 220 -6.37 -15.14 -14.06
N SER A 221 -6.51 -14.37 -15.14
CA SER A 221 -5.61 -14.42 -16.31
C SER A 221 -4.13 -14.17 -15.98
N TRP A 222 -3.84 -13.46 -14.89
CA TRP A 222 -2.49 -13.12 -14.47
C TRP A 222 -1.76 -14.22 -13.68
N ALA A 223 -2.45 -15.32 -13.24
CA ALA A 223 -1.82 -16.40 -12.50
C ALA A 223 -2.45 -17.77 -12.76
N THR A 224 -1.62 -18.80 -12.78
CA THR A 224 -2.07 -20.20 -12.73
C THR A 224 -2.36 -20.64 -11.29
N THR A 225 -3.16 -21.69 -11.08
CA THR A 225 -3.41 -22.27 -9.75
C THR A 225 -2.14 -22.61 -8.99
N ARG A 226 -1.12 -23.15 -9.68
CA ARG A 226 0.19 -23.44 -9.07
C ARG A 226 0.88 -22.16 -8.58
N ARG A 227 0.77 -21.06 -9.32
CA ARG A 227 1.33 -19.76 -8.94
C ARG A 227 0.57 -19.17 -7.76
N LEU A 228 -0.77 -19.22 -7.78
CA LEU A 228 -1.62 -18.79 -6.66
C LEU A 228 -1.28 -19.54 -5.38
N THR A 229 -1.10 -20.87 -5.44
CA THR A 229 -0.68 -21.68 -4.29
C THR A 229 0.65 -21.17 -3.71
N ARG A 230 1.65 -20.92 -4.56
CA ARG A 230 2.96 -20.41 -4.12
C ARG A 230 2.84 -19.05 -3.46
N ILE A 231 2.08 -18.12 -4.07
CA ILE A 231 1.91 -16.75 -3.58
C ILE A 231 1.12 -16.79 -2.26
N SER A 232 0.08 -17.61 -2.14
CA SER A 232 -0.68 -17.75 -0.89
C SER A 232 0.22 -18.19 0.27
N TRP A 233 1.13 -19.13 0.03
CA TRP A 233 2.12 -19.53 1.03
C TRP A 233 3.14 -18.44 1.34
N HIS A 234 3.53 -17.62 0.35
CA HIS A 234 4.39 -16.46 0.58
C HIS A 234 3.75 -15.50 1.60
N PHE A 235 2.50 -15.08 1.38
CA PHE A 235 1.80 -14.19 2.32
C PHE A 235 1.52 -14.86 3.67
N ARG A 236 1.25 -16.16 3.69
CA ARG A 236 1.14 -16.91 4.96
C ARG A 236 2.44 -16.88 5.76
N THR A 237 3.58 -16.97 5.07
CA THR A 237 4.91 -16.86 5.68
C THR A 237 5.16 -15.46 6.23
N LEU A 238 4.80 -14.42 5.48
CA LEU A 238 4.89 -13.03 5.95
C LEU A 238 4.02 -12.81 7.20
N ALA A 239 2.82 -13.39 7.24
CA ALA A 239 1.96 -13.32 8.42
C ALA A 239 2.64 -13.93 9.67
N PHE A 240 3.26 -15.09 9.54
CA PHE A 240 4.05 -15.67 10.63
C PHE A 240 5.20 -14.75 11.07
N GLY A 241 5.92 -14.14 10.11
CA GLY A 241 6.99 -13.17 10.39
C GLY A 241 6.47 -11.96 11.17
N HIS A 242 5.35 -11.38 10.76
CA HIS A 242 4.70 -10.27 11.47
C HIS A 242 4.24 -10.66 12.88
N ARG A 243 3.68 -11.88 13.06
CA ARG A 243 3.30 -12.37 14.40
C ARG A 243 4.52 -12.61 15.31
N VAL A 244 5.63 -13.13 14.77
CA VAL A 244 6.89 -13.24 15.50
C VAL A 244 7.36 -11.85 15.95
N GLU A 245 7.37 -10.88 15.05
CA GLU A 245 7.79 -9.52 15.36
C GLU A 245 6.87 -8.85 16.40
N SER A 246 5.54 -9.04 16.28
CA SER A 246 4.56 -8.59 17.25
C SER A 246 4.85 -9.13 18.66
N ALA A 247 5.06 -10.45 18.79
CA ALA A 247 5.38 -11.09 20.05
C ALA A 247 6.72 -10.57 20.62
N MET A 248 7.72 -10.33 19.77
CA MET A 248 9.01 -9.78 20.20
C MET A 248 8.89 -8.34 20.70
N GLN A 249 8.08 -7.48 20.05
CA GLN A 249 7.82 -6.12 20.51
C GLN A 249 7.10 -6.10 21.88
N ARG A 250 6.26 -7.11 22.15
CA ARG A 250 5.60 -7.32 23.47
C ARG A 250 6.47 -8.04 24.49
N LYS A 251 7.70 -8.40 24.14
CA LYS A 251 8.64 -9.19 24.98
C LYS A 251 8.17 -10.63 25.27
N GLU A 252 7.33 -11.19 24.43
CA GLU A 252 6.75 -12.54 24.54
C GLU A 252 7.59 -13.58 23.78
N ARG A 253 8.82 -13.81 24.20
CA ARG A 253 9.78 -14.69 23.47
C ARG A 253 9.27 -16.10 23.23
N LEU A 254 8.58 -16.72 24.19
CA LEU A 254 8.06 -18.09 24.06
C LEU A 254 6.97 -18.15 22.96
N SER A 255 6.11 -17.14 22.89
CA SER A 255 5.11 -17.00 21.84
C SER A 255 5.77 -16.85 20.45
N ALA A 256 6.80 -16.02 20.35
CA ALA A 256 7.58 -15.86 19.11
C ALA A 256 8.24 -17.19 18.69
N MET A 257 8.88 -17.93 19.59
CA MET A 257 9.53 -19.23 19.28
C MET A 257 8.55 -20.28 18.74
N ARG A 258 7.31 -20.31 19.23
CA ARG A 258 6.28 -21.25 18.76
C ARG A 258 5.84 -20.98 17.31
N LEU A 259 6.02 -19.77 16.80
CA LEU A 259 5.66 -19.37 15.43
C LEU A 259 6.74 -19.70 14.39
N ILE A 260 8.01 -19.82 14.81
CA ILE A 260 9.15 -20.04 13.91
C ILE A 260 9.00 -21.29 13.03
N PRO A 261 8.56 -22.47 13.52
CA PRO A 261 8.36 -23.64 12.66
C PRO A 261 7.34 -23.42 11.55
N GLY A 262 6.22 -22.72 11.86
CA GLY A 262 5.21 -22.37 10.86
C GLY A 262 5.75 -21.48 9.75
N MET A 263 6.59 -20.51 10.11
CA MET A 263 7.27 -19.63 9.16
C MET A 263 8.25 -20.45 8.27
N LEU A 264 8.99 -21.40 8.80
CA LEU A 264 9.87 -22.28 8.01
C LEU A 264 9.07 -23.11 7.00
N ILE A 265 8.00 -23.77 7.43
CA ILE A 265 7.13 -24.58 6.56
C ILE A 265 6.57 -23.70 5.42
N GLY A 266 6.10 -22.51 5.75
CA GLY A 266 5.60 -21.55 4.77
C GLY A 266 6.69 -21.13 3.77
N THR A 267 7.89 -20.84 4.23
CA THR A 267 9.05 -20.50 3.39
C THR A 267 9.36 -21.59 2.38
N LEU A 268 9.41 -22.85 2.82
CA LEU A 268 9.66 -24.00 1.94
C LEU A 268 8.54 -24.18 0.90
N ARG A 269 7.28 -24.07 1.30
CA ARG A 269 6.13 -24.19 0.40
C ARG A 269 6.00 -23.03 -0.59
N ALA A 270 6.37 -21.83 -0.18
CA ALA A 270 6.44 -20.65 -1.05
C ALA A 270 7.65 -20.71 -2.01
N ARG A 271 8.61 -21.60 -1.78
CA ARG A 271 9.92 -21.60 -2.44
C ARG A 271 10.64 -20.26 -2.30
N ALA A 272 10.49 -19.63 -1.15
CA ALA A 272 11.06 -18.33 -0.82
C ALA A 272 12.48 -18.46 -0.21
N PRO A 273 13.30 -17.39 -0.23
CA PRO A 273 14.58 -17.38 0.46
C PRO A 273 14.44 -17.67 1.96
N ILE A 274 15.34 -18.46 2.51
CA ILE A 274 15.35 -18.82 3.94
C ILE A 274 15.86 -17.69 4.85
N THR A 275 16.49 -16.67 4.27
CA THR A 275 17.10 -15.55 5.01
C THR A 275 16.13 -14.83 5.97
N PRO A 276 14.87 -14.51 5.59
CA PRO A 276 13.92 -13.90 6.52
C PRO A 276 13.63 -14.79 7.74
N TRP A 277 13.50 -16.11 7.54
CA TRP A 277 13.32 -17.06 8.62
C TRP A 277 14.52 -17.07 9.57
N LEU A 278 15.76 -17.11 9.03
CA LEU A 278 16.98 -17.06 9.86
C LEU A 278 17.08 -15.76 10.67
N ARG A 279 16.72 -14.62 10.07
CA ARG A 279 16.68 -13.32 10.77
C ARG A 279 15.67 -13.35 11.93
N SER A 280 14.46 -13.84 11.71
CA SER A 280 13.45 -13.96 12.76
C SER A 280 13.88 -14.89 13.87
N LEU A 281 14.51 -16.04 13.55
CA LEU A 281 15.05 -16.95 14.52
C LEU A 281 16.17 -16.30 15.36
N SER A 282 17.15 -15.66 14.71
CA SER A 282 18.26 -15.01 15.41
C SER A 282 17.78 -13.84 16.30
N SER A 283 16.84 -13.05 15.82
CA SER A 283 16.18 -11.97 16.56
C SER A 283 15.48 -12.50 17.81
N THR A 284 14.73 -13.59 17.66
CA THR A 284 14.02 -14.24 18.79
C THR A 284 14.98 -14.81 19.81
N ILE A 285 16.07 -15.45 19.38
CA ILE A 285 17.13 -15.97 20.27
C ILE A 285 17.81 -14.81 21.01
N ALA A 286 18.17 -13.73 20.30
CA ALA A 286 18.79 -12.54 20.88
C ALA A 286 17.86 -11.73 21.79
N GLY A 287 16.55 -11.98 21.75
CA GLY A 287 15.54 -11.24 22.52
C GLY A 287 15.33 -9.79 22.05
N ARG A 288 15.59 -9.50 20.77
CA ARG A 288 15.49 -8.14 20.20
C ARG A 288 14.56 -8.14 18.99
N PRO A 289 13.55 -7.25 18.91
CA PRO A 289 12.71 -7.12 17.73
C PRO A 289 13.51 -6.62 16.53
N LEU A 290 13.14 -7.03 15.32
CA LEU A 290 13.77 -6.56 14.08
C LEU A 290 13.35 -5.13 13.75
N VAL A 291 12.10 -4.76 14.07
CA VAL A 291 11.55 -3.44 13.85
C VAL A 291 11.50 -2.68 15.17
N ARG A 292 12.19 -1.54 15.24
CA ARG A 292 12.11 -0.67 16.41
C ARG A 292 10.79 0.09 16.41
N LEU A 293 10.18 0.23 17.58
CA LEU A 293 9.06 1.14 17.77
C LEU A 293 9.56 2.57 17.58
N THR A 294 8.78 3.38 16.85
CA THR A 294 9.04 4.82 16.71
C THR A 294 8.10 5.56 17.65
N THR A 295 8.62 6.55 18.35
CA THR A 295 7.77 7.50 19.09
C THR A 295 6.92 8.30 18.13
N LYS A 296 5.67 8.60 18.51
CA LYS A 296 4.82 9.50 17.71
C LYS A 296 5.53 10.86 17.56
N PRO A 297 5.49 11.49 16.37
CA PRO A 297 6.00 12.84 16.24
C PRO A 297 5.32 13.77 17.25
N GLY A 298 6.09 14.44 18.11
CA GLY A 298 5.58 15.32 19.17
C GLY A 298 5.78 14.83 20.62
N GLN A 299 6.14 13.57 20.84
CA GLN A 299 6.62 13.11 22.16
C GLN A 299 8.15 13.20 22.20
N GLN A 300 8.70 14.40 22.33
CA GLN A 300 10.05 14.55 22.85
C GLN A 300 10.02 14.17 24.33
N ALA A 301 10.82 13.16 24.69
CA ALA A 301 11.05 12.83 26.07
C ALA A 301 11.61 14.05 26.81
N HIS A 302 10.80 14.65 27.67
CA HIS A 302 11.32 15.44 28.75
C HIS A 302 11.88 14.44 29.78
N SER A 303 13.16 14.27 29.77
CA SER A 303 13.95 13.75 30.90
C SER A 303 15.27 14.49 30.95
#